data_eafbdb542a7f4f5ff656c4ec29ee85bc
#
_entry.id   eafbdb542a7f4f5ff656c4ec29ee85bc
#
_cell.length_a   1.000
_cell.length_b   1.000
_cell.length_c   1.000
_cell.angle_alpha   90.00
_cell.angle_beta   90.00
_cell.angle_gamma   90.00
#
_symmetry.space_group_name_H-M   'P 1'
#
loop_
_entity.id
_entity.type
_entity.pdbx_description
1 polymer ?
#
loop_
_entity_poly.entity_id
_entity_poly.type
_entity_poly.pdbx_seq_one_letter_code
_entity_poly.pdbx_strand_id
1 'polypeptide(L)'
;NPIRPELYGVLPVNPGSLAAGIFIAMLPPLWYNNPKTYKEGLSMSRADEIFQQNCRDILENGVWDTDQNVRPHWEDGTPAHTVKKFGIVNRYDLRREFPILTVRRTYFKTCIDELLWIWQQKSNNIHDLRGHIWDSWADETGSIGKAYGYQMGVKHRYREGWFDQVDRVLYDLRHDPASRRILTSLYNHHDLHEMHLYPCA
;
A
#
# COMPACT_ATOMS: atom_id res chain seq x y z
N ASN A 1 19.10 -24.45 -7.15
CA ASN A 1 18.49 -24.57 -8.48
C ASN A 1 18.66 -23.25 -9.20
N PRO A 2 19.26 -23.22 -10.39
CA PRO A 2 19.40 -21.98 -11.13
C PRO A 2 18.01 -21.52 -11.58
N ILE A 3 17.68 -20.27 -11.29
CA ILE A 3 16.50 -19.56 -11.76
C ILE A 3 16.56 -19.59 -13.30
N ARG A 4 15.57 -20.19 -13.94
CA ARG A 4 15.48 -20.19 -15.41
C ARG A 4 15.00 -18.82 -15.88
N PRO A 5 15.79 -18.10 -16.70
CA PRO A 5 15.48 -16.72 -17.13
C PRO A 5 14.29 -16.62 -18.11
N GLU A 6 13.77 -17.72 -18.60
CA GLU A 6 12.85 -17.78 -19.74
C GLU A 6 11.36 -17.70 -19.38
N LEU A 7 11.03 -17.58 -18.08
CA LEU A 7 9.65 -17.68 -17.58
C LEU A 7 8.97 -16.34 -17.27
N TYR A 8 9.52 -15.21 -17.74
CA TYR A 8 9.02 -13.90 -17.32
C TYR A 8 8.32 -13.15 -18.45
N GLY A 9 7.07 -13.55 -18.73
CA GLY A 9 6.15 -12.75 -19.52
C GLY A 9 5.60 -11.56 -18.70
N VAL A 10 5.43 -10.40 -19.36
CA VAL A 10 4.81 -9.21 -18.77
C VAL A 10 3.32 -9.48 -18.63
N LEU A 11 2.83 -9.71 -17.40
CA LEU A 11 1.39 -9.78 -17.14
C LEU A 11 0.81 -8.35 -17.04
N PRO A 12 -0.41 -8.10 -17.53
CA PRO A 12 -1.13 -6.88 -17.25
C PRO A 12 -1.41 -6.81 -15.74
N VAL A 13 -0.80 -5.84 -15.06
CA VAL A 13 -1.06 -5.54 -13.66
C VAL A 13 -2.48 -5.01 -13.55
N ASN A 14 -3.35 -5.76 -12.89
CA ASN A 14 -4.66 -5.23 -12.51
C ASN A 14 -4.44 -4.05 -11.54
N PRO A 15 -4.83 -2.81 -11.89
CA PRO A 15 -4.50 -1.61 -11.11
C PRO A 15 -5.15 -1.56 -9.72
N GLY A 16 -6.01 -2.51 -9.39
CA GLY A 16 -6.77 -2.57 -8.15
C GLY A 16 -6.17 -3.37 -6.99
N SER A 17 -4.97 -3.94 -7.11
CA SER A 17 -4.38 -4.77 -6.05
C SER A 17 -3.24 -4.04 -5.34
N LEU A 18 -3.57 -3.04 -4.53
CA LEU A 18 -2.70 -2.49 -3.49
C LEU A 18 -2.96 -3.21 -2.15
N ALA A 19 -3.04 -4.52 -2.16
CA ALA A 19 -2.86 -5.28 -0.93
C ALA A 19 -1.38 -5.15 -0.52
N ALA A 20 -1.12 -4.81 0.75
CA ALA A 20 0.20 -4.57 1.32
C ALA A 20 1.05 -5.85 1.46
N GLY A 21 1.21 -6.55 0.37
CA GLY A 21 2.39 -7.35 0.09
C GLY A 21 3.15 -6.56 -0.95
N ILE A 22 4.43 -6.37 -0.81
CA ILE A 22 5.25 -5.90 -1.90
C ILE A 22 5.09 -6.95 -3.00
N PHE A 23 4.12 -6.74 -3.89
CA PHE A 23 4.06 -7.47 -5.14
C PHE A 23 5.26 -6.98 -5.94
N ILE A 24 6.36 -7.69 -5.81
CA ILE A 24 7.40 -7.64 -6.82
C ILE A 24 6.79 -8.34 -8.04
N ALA A 25 5.97 -7.60 -8.82
CA ALA A 25 5.78 -7.94 -10.20
C ALA A 25 7.21 -8.00 -10.76
N MET A 26 7.64 -9.16 -11.16
CA MET A 26 8.97 -9.37 -11.69
C MET A 26 9.24 -8.33 -12.75
N LEU A 27 10.09 -7.38 -12.41
CA LEU A 27 10.58 -6.40 -13.35
C LEU A 27 11.50 -7.17 -14.30
N PRO A 28 11.35 -7.04 -15.61
CA PRO A 28 12.22 -7.74 -16.54
C PRO A 28 13.68 -7.35 -16.26
N PRO A 29 14.65 -8.26 -16.47
CA PRO A 29 16.07 -8.03 -16.20
C PRO A 29 16.67 -6.82 -16.95
N LEU A 30 15.95 -6.24 -17.90
CA LEU A 30 16.37 -5.15 -18.77
C LEU A 30 16.73 -3.83 -18.06
N TRP A 31 16.19 -3.56 -16.87
CA TRP A 31 16.54 -2.34 -16.14
C TRP A 31 17.63 -2.57 -15.07
N TYR A 32 17.85 -3.80 -14.65
CA TYR A 32 18.91 -4.15 -13.72
C TYR A 32 20.33 -3.88 -14.31
N ASN A 33 20.46 -3.97 -15.64
CA ASN A 33 21.73 -3.78 -16.35
C ASN A 33 21.73 -2.61 -17.35
N ASN A 34 20.73 -1.71 -17.35
CA ASN A 34 20.72 -0.59 -18.28
C ASN A 34 20.96 0.75 -17.55
N PRO A 35 22.21 1.22 -17.44
CA PRO A 35 22.52 2.51 -16.83
C PRO A 35 21.98 3.71 -17.63
N LYS A 36 21.40 3.49 -18.82
CA LYS A 36 20.87 4.56 -19.69
C LYS A 36 19.45 5.03 -19.36
N THR A 37 18.74 4.40 -18.41
CA THR A 37 17.41 4.87 -17.97
C THR A 37 17.47 5.97 -16.91
N TYR A 38 18.64 6.22 -16.34
CA TYR A 38 18.87 7.39 -15.50
C TYR A 38 19.21 8.58 -16.39
N LYS A 39 18.40 9.63 -16.35
CA LYS A 39 18.82 10.93 -16.86
C LYS A 39 20.09 11.30 -16.08
N GLU A 40 21.22 11.44 -16.79
CA GLU A 40 22.47 11.89 -16.20
C GLU A 40 22.22 13.16 -15.38
N GLY A 41 22.49 13.11 -14.07
CA GLY A 41 22.35 14.26 -13.15
C GLY A 41 21.28 14.15 -12.07
N LEU A 42 20.41 13.12 -12.06
CA LEU A 42 19.49 12.89 -10.94
C LEU A 42 20.08 11.81 -10.02
N SER A 43 20.42 12.19 -8.80
CA SER A 43 20.78 11.22 -7.75
C SER A 43 19.56 10.39 -7.39
N MET A 44 19.73 9.09 -7.15
CA MET A 44 18.69 8.22 -6.59
C MET A 44 18.18 8.79 -5.27
N SER A 45 16.85 8.76 -5.06
CA SER A 45 16.28 9.11 -3.78
C SER A 45 16.62 8.02 -2.73
N ARG A 46 16.59 8.39 -1.45
CA ARG A 46 16.74 7.40 -0.37
C ARG A 46 15.65 6.34 -0.42
N ALA A 47 14.45 6.70 -0.85
CA ALA A 47 13.35 5.76 -1.04
C ALA A 47 13.68 4.71 -2.12
N ASP A 48 14.29 5.12 -3.24
CA ASP A 48 14.72 4.19 -4.30
C ASP A 48 15.81 3.22 -3.82
N GLU A 49 16.78 3.72 -3.07
CA GLU A 49 17.84 2.88 -2.48
C GLU A 49 17.25 1.81 -1.55
N ILE A 50 16.37 2.23 -0.62
CA ILE A 50 15.70 1.32 0.33
C ILE A 50 14.85 0.30 -0.43
N PHE A 51 14.08 0.74 -1.42
CA PHE A 51 13.26 -0.15 -2.24
C PHE A 51 14.10 -1.22 -2.95
N GLN A 52 15.20 -0.83 -3.60
CA GLN A 52 16.10 -1.77 -4.26
C GLN A 52 16.76 -2.73 -3.27
N GLN A 53 17.14 -2.24 -2.09
CA GLN A 53 17.71 -3.07 -1.03
C GLN A 53 16.70 -4.11 -0.53
N ASN A 54 15.44 -3.71 -0.30
CA ASN A 54 14.37 -4.61 0.09
C ASN A 54 14.09 -5.67 -0.98
N CYS A 55 14.09 -5.27 -2.26
CA CYS A 55 13.91 -6.21 -3.36
C CYS A 55 15.01 -7.27 -3.40
N ARG A 56 16.28 -6.87 -3.26
CA ARG A 56 17.41 -7.83 -3.20
C ARG A 56 17.26 -8.76 -2.00
N ASP A 57 17.01 -8.20 -0.84
CA ASP A 57 16.87 -8.97 0.40
C ASP A 57 15.72 -10.00 0.33
N ILE A 58 14.59 -9.65 -0.28
CA ILE A 58 13.49 -10.59 -0.51
C ILE A 58 13.91 -11.70 -1.47
N LEU A 59 14.61 -11.36 -2.57
CA LEU A 59 15.05 -12.36 -3.55
C LEU A 59 16.11 -13.32 -2.99
N GLU A 60 17.01 -12.82 -2.15
CA GLU A 60 18.12 -13.58 -1.59
C GLU A 60 17.71 -14.38 -0.33
N ASN A 61 16.87 -13.80 0.51
CA ASN A 61 16.58 -14.30 1.86
C ASN A 61 15.08 -14.52 2.14
N GLY A 62 14.22 -14.35 1.14
CA GLY A 62 12.79 -14.58 1.27
C GLY A 62 12.42 -16.06 1.23
N VAL A 63 11.21 -16.35 1.69
CA VAL A 63 10.62 -17.67 1.69
C VAL A 63 9.59 -17.78 0.57
N TRP A 64 9.71 -18.80 -0.26
CA TRP A 64 8.74 -19.12 -1.31
C TRP A 64 7.53 -19.87 -0.71
N ASP A 65 6.34 -19.58 -1.23
CA ASP A 65 5.08 -20.23 -0.83
C ASP A 65 4.74 -21.46 -1.68
N THR A 66 5.76 -22.17 -2.15
CA THR A 66 5.62 -23.33 -3.04
C THR A 66 4.91 -24.55 -2.40
N ASP A 67 4.81 -24.54 -1.08
CA ASP A 67 4.08 -25.53 -0.27
C ASP A 67 2.61 -25.14 -0.02
N GLN A 68 2.17 -23.97 -0.49
CA GLN A 68 0.82 -23.45 -0.28
C GLN A 68 -0.02 -23.56 -1.53
N ASN A 69 -1.33 -23.74 -1.35
CA ASN A 69 -2.29 -23.61 -2.43
C ASN A 69 -2.59 -22.12 -2.66
N VAL A 70 -2.05 -21.57 -3.75
CA VAL A 70 -2.19 -20.16 -4.11
C VAL A 70 -3.34 -19.95 -5.11
N ARG A 71 -4.08 -18.85 -4.97
CA ARG A 71 -5.20 -18.52 -5.86
C ARG A 71 -4.76 -18.04 -7.26
N PRO A 72 -3.71 -17.19 -7.38
CA PRO A 72 -3.29 -16.69 -8.69
C PRO A 72 -2.60 -17.79 -9.49
N HIS A 73 -2.88 -17.81 -10.79
CA HIS A 73 -2.26 -18.71 -11.76
C HIS A 73 -1.74 -17.89 -12.94
N TRP A 74 -0.69 -18.39 -13.57
CA TRP A 74 -0.20 -17.89 -14.84
C TRP A 74 -1.17 -18.22 -15.98
N GLU A 75 -0.98 -17.62 -17.16
CA GLU A 75 -1.82 -17.89 -18.33
C GLU A 75 -1.82 -19.37 -18.75
N ASP A 76 -0.75 -20.10 -18.48
CA ASP A 76 -0.60 -21.53 -18.74
C ASP A 76 -1.27 -22.42 -17.67
N GLY A 77 -1.93 -21.83 -16.67
CA GLY A 77 -2.61 -22.54 -15.58
C GLY A 77 -1.69 -22.96 -14.43
N THR A 78 -0.38 -22.69 -14.48
CA THR A 78 0.52 -23.02 -13.38
C THR A 78 0.32 -22.07 -12.19
N PRO A 79 0.48 -22.53 -10.92
CA PRO A 79 0.37 -21.68 -9.75
C PRO A 79 1.40 -20.54 -9.78
N ALA A 80 0.94 -19.30 -9.54
CA ALA A 80 1.80 -18.13 -9.46
C ALA A 80 2.30 -17.93 -8.02
N HIS A 81 3.32 -18.70 -7.64
CA HIS A 81 3.95 -18.62 -6.33
C HIS A 81 4.72 -17.31 -6.14
N THR A 82 4.83 -16.87 -4.89
CA THR A 82 5.52 -15.64 -4.52
C THR A 82 6.62 -15.90 -3.51
N VAL A 83 7.66 -15.05 -3.55
CA VAL A 83 8.69 -14.99 -2.52
C VAL A 83 8.36 -13.86 -1.55
N LYS A 84 8.43 -14.14 -0.25
CA LYS A 84 7.98 -13.23 0.82
C LYS A 84 9.03 -13.11 1.91
N LYS A 85 9.08 -11.93 2.54
CA LYS A 85 9.86 -11.69 3.74
C LYS A 85 9.04 -10.84 4.71
N PHE A 86 9.04 -11.23 5.98
CA PHE A 86 8.37 -10.52 7.05
C PHE A 86 9.37 -9.73 7.90
N GLY A 87 8.88 -8.68 8.58
CA GLY A 87 9.68 -7.93 9.55
C GLY A 87 10.67 -6.95 8.92
N ILE A 88 10.33 -6.35 7.79
CA ILE A 88 11.12 -5.27 7.19
C ILE A 88 10.75 -3.93 7.83
N VAL A 89 11.76 -3.18 8.31
CA VAL A 89 11.60 -1.85 8.90
C VAL A 89 12.35 -0.83 8.05
N ASN A 90 11.61 0.09 7.44
CA ASN A 90 12.18 1.20 6.69
C ASN A 90 12.12 2.50 7.51
N ARG A 91 13.18 3.32 7.42
CA ARG A 91 13.27 4.62 8.08
C ARG A 91 13.55 5.72 7.08
N TYR A 92 12.74 6.78 7.12
CA TYR A 92 12.86 7.95 6.25
C TYR A 92 12.98 9.22 7.08
N ASP A 93 13.97 10.07 6.78
CA ASP A 93 14.11 11.37 7.40
C ASP A 93 13.41 12.43 6.54
N LEU A 94 12.17 12.75 6.91
CA LEU A 94 11.34 13.74 6.20
C LEU A 94 11.88 15.17 6.22
N ARG A 95 12.92 15.45 7.03
CA ARG A 95 13.63 16.75 6.98
C ARG A 95 14.55 16.86 5.77
N ARG A 96 14.92 15.73 5.16
CA ARG A 96 15.83 15.65 4.01
C ARG A 96 15.08 15.56 2.70
N GLU A 97 14.14 14.60 2.62
CA GLU A 97 13.36 14.34 1.41
C GLU A 97 12.03 13.67 1.73
N PHE A 98 11.08 13.82 0.83
CA PHE A 98 9.84 13.05 0.87
C PHE A 98 10.10 11.66 0.25
N PRO A 99 9.68 10.53 0.88
CA PRO A 99 10.01 9.18 0.45
C PRO A 99 9.16 8.72 -0.76
N ILE A 100 9.35 9.37 -1.88
CA ILE A 100 8.69 9.00 -3.14
C ILE A 100 9.66 8.22 -4.03
N LEU A 101 9.16 7.12 -4.63
CA LEU A 101 9.93 6.36 -5.59
C LEU A 101 10.04 7.11 -6.91
N THR A 102 11.26 7.17 -7.46
CA THR A 102 11.55 7.77 -8.77
C THR A 102 11.98 6.74 -9.83
N VAL A 103 12.32 5.52 -9.42
CA VAL A 103 12.66 4.39 -10.32
C VAL A 103 11.51 3.98 -11.23
N ARG A 104 10.29 4.38 -10.90
CA ARG A 104 9.10 4.20 -11.73
C ARG A 104 8.17 5.40 -11.57
N ARG A 105 7.27 5.58 -12.54
CA ARG A 105 6.25 6.63 -12.44
C ARG A 105 5.34 6.38 -11.23
N THR A 106 5.27 7.35 -10.33
CA THR A 106 4.34 7.38 -9.20
C THR A 106 3.18 8.32 -9.52
N TYR A 107 1.95 7.83 -9.36
CA TYR A 107 0.73 8.63 -9.58
C TYR A 107 0.38 9.43 -8.33
N PHE A 108 1.26 10.37 -7.96
CA PHE A 108 1.21 11.12 -6.71
C PHE A 108 -0.13 11.83 -6.49
N LYS A 109 -0.68 12.43 -7.55
CA LYS A 109 -1.98 13.12 -7.46
C LYS A 109 -3.11 12.15 -7.04
N THR A 110 -3.16 10.97 -7.63
CA THR A 110 -4.15 9.94 -7.28
C THR A 110 -3.99 9.47 -5.83
N CYS A 111 -2.75 9.31 -5.37
CA CYS A 111 -2.48 8.95 -3.97
C CYS A 111 -2.96 10.04 -3.00
N ILE A 112 -2.80 11.32 -3.35
CA ILE A 112 -3.29 12.43 -2.52
C ILE A 112 -4.82 12.49 -2.54
N ASP A 113 -5.46 12.34 -3.70
CA ASP A 113 -6.93 12.31 -3.82
C ASP A 113 -7.52 11.19 -2.93
N GLU A 114 -6.91 10.00 -2.93
CA GLU A 114 -7.29 8.87 -2.07
C GLU A 114 -7.07 9.16 -0.56
N LEU A 115 -5.93 9.74 -0.20
CA LEU A 115 -5.64 10.17 1.17
C LEU A 115 -6.70 11.15 1.69
N LEU A 116 -7.06 12.16 0.89
CA LEU A 116 -8.09 13.13 1.25
C LEU A 116 -9.47 12.49 1.36
N TRP A 117 -9.79 11.54 0.51
CA TRP A 117 -11.03 10.78 0.57
C TRP A 117 -11.15 9.98 1.87
N ILE A 118 -10.10 9.27 2.29
CA ILE A 118 -10.08 8.46 3.50
C ILE A 118 -10.07 9.34 4.77
N TRP A 119 -9.17 10.32 4.83
CA TRP A 119 -8.86 11.03 6.08
C TRP A 119 -9.64 12.32 6.27
N GLN A 120 -9.88 13.09 5.21
CA GLN A 120 -10.56 14.37 5.29
C GLN A 120 -12.07 14.23 5.07
N GLN A 121 -12.46 13.54 3.99
CA GLN A 121 -13.87 13.31 3.70
C GLN A 121 -14.45 12.20 4.58
N LYS A 122 -13.61 11.27 5.06
CA LYS A 122 -14.02 10.12 5.89
C LYS A 122 -15.09 9.29 5.18
N SER A 123 -14.99 9.19 3.86
CA SER A 123 -15.95 8.50 3.01
C SER A 123 -15.52 7.06 2.72
N ASN A 124 -16.50 6.20 2.54
CA ASN A 124 -16.37 4.85 2.01
C ASN A 124 -17.13 4.67 0.69
N ASN A 125 -17.59 5.77 0.08
CA ASN A 125 -18.28 5.75 -1.20
C ASN A 125 -17.34 6.20 -2.33
N ILE A 126 -17.19 5.36 -3.36
CA ILE A 126 -16.29 5.63 -4.49
C ILE A 126 -16.71 6.83 -5.33
N HIS A 127 -17.98 7.25 -5.28
CA HIS A 127 -18.47 8.44 -5.99
C HIS A 127 -17.89 9.74 -5.43
N ASP A 128 -17.37 9.72 -4.21
CA ASP A 128 -16.66 10.85 -3.59
C ASP A 128 -15.17 10.90 -3.98
N LEU A 129 -14.66 9.84 -4.63
CA LEU A 129 -13.26 9.73 -5.06
C LEU A 129 -13.11 10.09 -6.54
N ARG A 130 -12.11 10.92 -6.85
CA ARG A 130 -11.72 11.20 -8.23
C ARG A 130 -10.84 10.08 -8.78
N GLY A 131 -11.44 9.02 -9.29
CA GLY A 131 -10.71 7.92 -9.90
C GLY A 131 -11.47 6.62 -9.80
N HIS A 132 -10.97 5.57 -10.45
CA HIS A 132 -11.65 4.29 -10.62
C HIS A 132 -10.90 3.12 -9.98
N ILE A 133 -9.90 3.42 -9.12
CA ILE A 133 -9.04 2.37 -8.53
C ILE A 133 -9.77 1.48 -7.54
N TRP A 134 -10.91 1.92 -7.02
CA TRP A 134 -11.72 1.23 -6.02
C TRP A 134 -13.00 0.59 -6.57
N ASP A 135 -13.33 0.78 -7.86
CA ASP A 135 -14.60 0.34 -8.46
C ASP A 135 -14.86 -1.16 -8.29
N SER A 136 -13.82 -1.99 -8.34
CA SER A 136 -13.94 -3.45 -8.23
C SER A 136 -14.30 -3.96 -6.84
N TRP A 137 -14.24 -3.12 -5.81
CA TRP A 137 -14.61 -3.45 -4.42
C TRP A 137 -15.90 -2.79 -3.96
N ALA A 138 -16.45 -1.88 -4.78
CA ALA A 138 -17.69 -1.20 -4.44
C ALA A 138 -18.90 -2.09 -4.77
N ASP A 139 -19.93 -1.96 -3.93
CA ASP A 139 -21.25 -2.52 -4.21
C ASP A 139 -22.05 -1.61 -5.20
N GLU A 140 -23.28 -1.99 -5.46
CA GLU A 140 -24.19 -1.26 -6.37
C GLU A 140 -24.46 0.19 -5.93
N THR A 141 -24.26 0.51 -4.65
CA THR A 141 -24.43 1.86 -4.10
C THR A 141 -23.14 2.69 -4.15
N GLY A 142 -22.05 2.09 -4.58
CA GLY A 142 -20.71 2.68 -4.58
C GLY A 142 -19.99 2.57 -3.24
N SER A 143 -20.50 1.79 -2.28
CA SER A 143 -19.87 1.60 -0.96
C SER A 143 -18.82 0.50 -1.00
N ILE A 144 -17.70 0.71 -0.31
CA ILE A 144 -16.70 -0.32 -0.01
C ILE A 144 -16.90 -0.96 1.37
N GLY A 145 -18.10 -0.84 1.93
CA GLY A 145 -18.45 -1.33 3.25
C GLY A 145 -17.86 -0.49 4.38
N LYS A 146 -17.74 -1.08 5.58
CA LYS A 146 -17.22 -0.39 6.77
C LYS A 146 -15.71 -0.26 6.79
N ALA A 147 -15.09 -0.06 5.64
CA ALA A 147 -13.64 0.02 5.47
C ALA A 147 -13.13 1.47 5.42
N TYR A 148 -11.85 1.65 5.61
CA TYR A 148 -11.08 2.88 5.42
C TYR A 148 -11.73 4.16 5.96
N GLY A 149 -12.28 5.03 5.11
CA GLY A 149 -12.88 6.30 5.50
C GLY A 149 -14.04 6.16 6.49
N TYR A 150 -14.81 5.07 6.40
CA TYR A 150 -15.85 4.79 7.40
C TYR A 150 -15.24 4.70 8.80
N GLN A 151 -14.17 3.93 8.99
CA GLN A 151 -13.52 3.77 10.31
C GLN A 151 -12.90 5.08 10.81
N MET A 152 -12.45 5.95 9.91
CA MET A 152 -11.98 7.28 10.28
C MET A 152 -13.08 8.21 10.78
N GLY A 153 -14.32 8.04 10.26
CA GLY A 153 -15.48 8.88 10.57
C GLY A 153 -16.34 8.43 11.74
N VAL A 154 -16.18 7.19 12.23
CA VAL A 154 -16.95 6.68 13.36
C VAL A 154 -16.68 7.49 14.61
N LYS A 155 -17.74 7.99 15.26
CA LYS A 155 -17.63 8.77 16.49
C LYS A 155 -17.47 7.86 17.71
N HIS A 156 -16.45 8.14 18.51
CA HIS A 156 -16.18 7.47 19.78
C HIS A 156 -16.29 8.48 20.93
N ARG A 157 -16.71 7.98 22.10
CA ARG A 157 -16.79 8.80 23.31
C ARG A 157 -15.45 8.82 24.02
N TYR A 158 -14.88 10.01 24.17
CA TYR A 158 -13.70 10.29 24.98
C TYR A 158 -14.10 11.07 26.23
N ARG A 159 -13.13 11.29 27.12
CA ARG A 159 -13.35 12.11 28.33
C ARG A 159 -13.80 13.54 28.00
N GLU A 160 -13.22 14.10 26.94
CA GLU A 160 -13.42 15.50 26.51
C GLU A 160 -14.66 15.68 25.60
N GLY A 161 -15.27 14.57 25.14
CA GLY A 161 -16.44 14.61 24.25
C GLY A 161 -16.44 13.51 23.20
N TRP A 162 -17.19 13.77 22.13
CA TRP A 162 -17.32 12.84 21.00
C TRP A 162 -16.41 13.29 19.87
N PHE A 163 -15.49 12.41 19.46
CA PHE A 163 -14.59 12.61 18.33
C PHE A 163 -14.60 11.39 17.44
N ASP A 164 -14.40 11.58 16.14
CA ASP A 164 -13.87 10.52 15.30
C ASP A 164 -12.35 10.45 15.45
N GLN A 165 -11.73 9.44 14.83
CA GLN A 165 -10.31 9.18 15.02
C GLN A 165 -9.43 10.34 14.52
N VAL A 166 -9.79 10.98 13.39
CA VAL A 166 -9.04 12.08 12.81
C VAL A 166 -9.12 13.33 13.67
N ASP A 167 -10.34 13.69 14.09
CA ASP A 167 -10.58 14.85 14.96
C ASP A 167 -9.88 14.65 16.32
N ARG A 168 -9.86 13.41 16.84
CA ARG A 168 -9.14 13.07 18.07
C ARG A 168 -7.63 13.26 17.92
N VAL A 169 -7.03 12.78 16.85
CA VAL A 169 -5.60 13.00 16.59
C VAL A 169 -5.29 14.49 16.51
N LEU A 170 -6.11 15.28 15.80
CA LEU A 170 -5.91 16.72 15.69
C LEU A 170 -6.04 17.43 17.05
N TYR A 171 -6.97 16.98 17.87
CA TYR A 171 -7.13 17.49 19.25
C TYR A 171 -5.87 17.19 20.07
N ASP A 172 -5.42 15.93 20.08
CA ASP A 172 -4.26 15.50 20.87
C ASP A 172 -2.96 16.20 20.42
N LEU A 173 -2.74 16.34 19.11
CA LEU A 173 -1.58 17.09 18.57
C LEU A 173 -1.54 18.56 19.02
N ARG A 174 -2.70 19.18 19.25
CA ARG A 174 -2.78 20.55 19.73
C ARG A 174 -2.57 20.69 21.24
N HIS A 175 -3.00 19.69 22.03
CA HIS A 175 -3.05 19.80 23.48
C HIS A 175 -1.95 19.02 24.20
N ASP A 176 -1.52 17.86 23.63
CA ASP A 176 -0.46 17.01 24.17
C ASP A 176 0.30 16.30 23.03
N PRO A 177 1.12 17.02 22.24
CA PRO A 177 1.82 16.44 21.09
C PRO A 177 2.85 15.37 21.47
N ALA A 178 3.23 15.27 22.75
CA ALA A 178 4.14 14.25 23.27
C ALA A 178 3.42 12.98 23.71
N SER A 179 2.09 12.93 23.61
CA SER A 179 1.28 11.78 24.02
C SER A 179 1.62 10.53 23.19
N ARG A 180 1.80 9.41 23.88
CA ARG A 180 1.96 8.08 23.26
C ARG A 180 0.65 7.44 22.85
N ARG A 181 -0.47 8.18 22.95
CA ARG A 181 -1.82 7.71 22.64
C ARG A 181 -2.38 8.33 21.37
N ILE A 182 -1.57 9.07 20.61
CA ILE A 182 -1.94 9.59 19.29
C ILE A 182 -1.84 8.45 18.29
N LEU A 183 -2.98 7.81 18.06
CA LEU A 183 -3.08 6.58 17.28
C LEU A 183 -4.38 6.59 16.48
N THR A 184 -4.33 6.04 15.26
CA THR A 184 -5.51 5.65 14.50
C THR A 184 -5.45 4.17 14.16
N SER A 185 -6.61 3.53 13.98
CA SER A 185 -6.72 2.16 13.52
C SER A 185 -7.82 2.04 12.49
N LEU A 186 -7.51 1.45 11.35
CA LEU A 186 -8.50 1.08 10.35
C LEU A 186 -9.15 -0.27 10.64
N TYR A 187 -8.49 -1.11 11.45
CA TYR A 187 -9.05 -2.37 11.89
C TYR A 187 -10.01 -2.16 13.05
N ASN A 188 -11.25 -2.60 12.85
CA ASN A 188 -12.26 -2.71 13.88
C ASN A 188 -12.79 -4.14 13.84
N HIS A 189 -12.52 -4.91 14.89
CA HIS A 189 -12.87 -6.32 14.94
C HIS A 189 -14.36 -6.59 14.74
N HIS A 190 -15.21 -5.70 15.26
CA HIS A 190 -16.66 -5.79 15.12
C HIS A 190 -17.12 -5.66 13.65
N ASP A 191 -16.43 -4.85 12.84
CA ASP A 191 -16.85 -4.50 11.48
C ASP A 191 -16.08 -5.28 10.40
N LEU A 192 -15.15 -6.17 10.75
CA LEU A 192 -14.29 -6.87 9.77
C LEU A 192 -15.08 -7.58 8.66
N HIS A 193 -16.18 -8.23 9.01
CA HIS A 193 -17.02 -8.97 8.05
C HIS A 193 -17.85 -8.08 7.13
N GLU A 194 -17.95 -6.77 7.44
CA GLU A 194 -18.64 -5.77 6.62
C GLU A 194 -17.67 -4.92 5.79
N MET A 195 -16.38 -5.23 5.82
CA MET A 195 -15.36 -4.60 4.98
C MET A 195 -15.22 -5.36 3.68
N HIS A 196 -15.44 -4.71 2.53
CA HIS A 196 -15.29 -5.36 1.22
C HIS A 196 -13.81 -5.60 0.89
N LEU A 197 -12.92 -4.79 1.45
CA LEU A 197 -11.47 -4.98 1.40
C LEU A 197 -10.89 -4.66 2.77
N TYR A 198 -10.08 -5.59 3.30
CA TYR A 198 -9.37 -5.36 4.55
C TYR A 198 -8.31 -4.28 4.38
N PRO A 199 -8.11 -3.41 5.40
CA PRO A 199 -7.06 -2.42 5.38
C PRO A 199 -5.68 -3.07 5.21
N CYS A 200 -4.78 -2.35 4.54
CA CYS A 200 -3.37 -2.73 4.48
C CYS A 200 -2.73 -2.62 5.87
N ALA A 201 -1.97 -3.65 6.29
CA ALA A 201 -1.30 -3.73 7.57
C ALA A 201 0.20 -3.99 7.41
#